data_fd07cd64271b0eb6a5b87a3252b1bb4d
#
_entry.id   fd07cd64271b0eb6a5b87a3252b1bb4d
#
_cell.length_a   1.000
_cell.length_b   1.000
_cell.length_c   1.000
_cell.angle_alpha   90.00
_cell.angle_beta   90.00
_cell.angle_gamma   90.00
#
_symmetry.space_group_name_H-M   'P 1'
#
loop_
_entity.id
_entity.type
_entity.pdbx_description
1 polymer ?
#
loop_
_entity_poly.entity_id
_entity_poly.type
_entity_poly.pdbx_seq_one_letter_code
_entity_poly.pdbx_strand_id
1 'polypeptide(L)'
;MHYSKLRRFDDVCVHWEPILSKEEERTHVASIGTVLERVLVCMPLKVSLPMLDAARNRGLYDVSTLTIPPTGSRLPHLREALSLSSDRARSILETIARLQLIDMGLTPQVGVWIEGVGEVDMIILGLIVIEVDGWAFHSSKEQREKDLQRDRELLRRGYVVLRFTYDDVMNGDFAREVPVSVTALRRLVPDTRTEDARDAVKNAGFLDVLSRYLPSYHLQH
;
A
#
# COMPACT_ATOMS: atom_id res chain seq x y z
N MET A 1 -23.73 31.00 -23.01
CA MET A 1 -22.49 30.49 -23.61
C MET A 1 -22.78 29.15 -24.25
N HIS A 2 -22.53 29.01 -25.55
CA HIS A 2 -22.81 27.76 -26.29
C HIS A 2 -21.68 26.76 -26.07
N TYR A 3 -21.95 25.68 -25.36
CA TYR A 3 -21.02 24.59 -25.01
C TYR A 3 -20.83 23.54 -26.13
N SER A 4 -21.18 23.82 -27.35
CA SER A 4 -21.31 22.84 -28.45
C SER A 4 -20.00 22.49 -29.20
N LYS A 5 -18.82 22.91 -28.73
CA LYS A 5 -17.54 22.71 -29.45
C LYS A 5 -16.41 22.04 -28.68
N LEU A 6 -16.67 21.41 -27.56
CA LEU A 6 -15.63 20.56 -26.95
C LEU A 6 -15.53 19.26 -27.77
N ARG A 7 -14.39 19.05 -28.42
CA ARG A 7 -14.05 17.75 -29.02
C ARG A 7 -14.08 16.71 -27.92
N ARG A 8 -14.89 15.67 -28.04
CA ARG A 8 -14.77 14.47 -27.21
C ARG A 8 -13.45 13.82 -27.55
N PHE A 9 -12.58 13.73 -26.57
CA PHE A 9 -11.41 12.86 -26.57
C PHE A 9 -11.82 11.61 -25.83
N ASP A 10 -11.58 10.44 -26.38
CA ASP A 10 -12.05 9.16 -25.81
C ASP A 10 -11.38 8.85 -24.44
N ASP A 11 -10.26 9.51 -24.15
CA ASP A 11 -9.45 9.36 -22.93
C ASP A 11 -9.53 10.57 -21.98
N VAL A 12 -10.42 11.53 -22.23
CA VAL A 12 -10.57 12.75 -21.42
C VAL A 12 -11.94 12.79 -20.74
N CYS A 13 -11.93 12.82 -19.42
CA CYS A 13 -13.13 13.09 -18.62
C CYS A 13 -13.21 14.59 -18.31
N VAL A 14 -14.22 15.27 -18.86
CA VAL A 14 -14.45 16.69 -18.63
C VAL A 14 -15.37 16.89 -17.44
N HIS A 15 -14.90 17.65 -16.45
CA HIS A 15 -15.70 18.06 -15.30
C HIS A 15 -16.09 19.52 -15.42
N TRP A 16 -17.35 19.78 -15.12
CA TRP A 16 -17.90 21.14 -15.08
C TRP A 16 -18.07 21.56 -13.63
N GLU A 17 -17.22 22.46 -13.18
CA GLU A 17 -17.31 23.04 -11.85
C GLU A 17 -18.02 24.40 -11.92
N PRO A 18 -19.03 24.61 -11.09
CA PRO A 18 -19.72 25.89 -11.07
C PRO A 18 -18.87 27.00 -10.45
N ILE A 19 -17.93 26.66 -9.56
CA ILE A 19 -17.15 27.66 -8.82
C ILE A 19 -15.75 27.09 -8.57
N LEU A 20 -14.74 27.64 -9.26
CA LEU A 20 -13.34 27.55 -8.81
C LEU A 20 -13.10 28.62 -7.74
N SER A 21 -12.13 28.39 -6.86
CA SER A 21 -11.67 29.45 -5.98
C SER A 21 -11.15 30.66 -6.80
N LYS A 22 -11.21 31.85 -6.25
CA LYS A 22 -10.67 33.03 -6.93
C LYS A 22 -9.22 32.88 -7.34
N GLU A 23 -8.44 32.15 -6.56
CA GLU A 23 -7.03 31.86 -6.84
C GLU A 23 -6.87 30.91 -8.01
N GLU A 24 -7.63 29.83 -8.07
CA GLU A 24 -7.63 28.87 -9.19
C GLU A 24 -8.09 29.56 -10.49
N GLU A 25 -9.08 30.42 -10.40
CA GLU A 25 -9.54 31.22 -11.54
C GLU A 25 -8.44 32.17 -12.03
N ARG A 26 -7.72 32.83 -11.14
CA ARG A 26 -6.64 33.74 -11.45
C ARG A 26 -5.40 33.06 -12.03
N THR A 27 -5.01 31.90 -11.46
CA THR A 27 -3.80 31.17 -11.83
C THR A 27 -4.01 30.17 -12.95
N HIS A 28 -5.25 29.79 -13.22
CA HIS A 28 -5.62 28.66 -14.09
C HIS A 28 -5.00 27.32 -13.64
N VAL A 29 -4.69 27.20 -12.35
CA VAL A 29 -4.12 26.00 -11.73
C VAL A 29 -5.08 25.53 -10.63
N ALA A 30 -5.59 24.30 -10.77
CA ALA A 30 -6.43 23.68 -9.75
C ALA A 30 -5.63 23.36 -8.48
N SER A 31 -6.22 23.57 -7.34
CA SER A 31 -5.65 23.16 -6.06
C SER A 31 -5.58 21.64 -5.94
N ILE A 32 -4.67 21.12 -5.09
CA ILE A 32 -4.58 19.70 -4.81
C ILE A 32 -5.93 19.16 -4.31
N GLY A 33 -6.64 19.91 -3.46
CA GLY A 33 -7.96 19.55 -2.98
C GLY A 33 -8.95 19.37 -4.12
N THR A 34 -9.07 20.36 -5.00
CA THR A 34 -9.95 20.30 -6.17
C THR A 34 -9.63 19.09 -7.06
N VAL A 35 -8.35 18.84 -7.33
CA VAL A 35 -7.93 17.67 -8.14
C VAL A 35 -8.29 16.36 -7.45
N LEU A 36 -7.98 16.19 -6.17
CA LEU A 36 -8.25 14.96 -5.43
C LEU A 36 -9.75 14.67 -5.33
N GLU A 37 -10.57 15.67 -5.06
CA GLU A 37 -12.03 15.52 -5.01
C GLU A 37 -12.57 14.99 -6.35
N ARG A 38 -12.01 15.44 -7.48
CA ARG A 38 -12.39 14.96 -8.79
C ARG A 38 -11.90 13.55 -9.08
N VAL A 39 -10.65 13.27 -8.77
CA VAL A 39 -10.06 11.95 -8.94
C VAL A 39 -10.81 10.90 -8.10
N LEU A 40 -11.12 11.22 -6.84
CA LEU A 40 -11.89 10.34 -5.96
C LEU A 40 -13.30 10.03 -6.47
N VAL A 41 -13.90 10.95 -7.23
CA VAL A 41 -15.24 10.76 -7.81
C VAL A 41 -15.20 10.01 -9.13
N CYS A 42 -14.15 10.18 -9.94
CA CYS A 42 -14.12 9.77 -11.33
C CYS A 42 -13.27 8.52 -11.61
N MET A 43 -12.22 8.32 -10.81
CA MET A 43 -11.25 7.27 -11.09
C MET A 43 -11.53 6.03 -10.24
N PRO A 44 -11.17 4.85 -10.73
CA PRO A 44 -11.21 3.63 -9.92
C PRO A 44 -10.36 3.75 -8.65
N LEU A 45 -10.73 3.05 -7.59
CA LEU A 45 -10.06 3.07 -6.29
C LEU A 45 -8.55 2.83 -6.38
N LYS A 46 -8.14 1.88 -7.22
CA LYS A 46 -6.72 1.56 -7.47
C LYS A 46 -5.89 2.72 -8.04
N VAL A 47 -6.54 3.76 -8.59
CA VAL A 47 -5.89 4.97 -9.11
C VAL A 47 -6.05 6.13 -8.13
N SER A 48 -7.25 6.32 -7.59
CA SER A 48 -7.57 7.46 -6.72
C SER A 48 -6.94 7.34 -5.33
N LEU A 49 -6.92 6.14 -4.76
CA LEU A 49 -6.40 5.92 -3.41
C LEU A 49 -4.89 6.20 -3.28
N PRO A 50 -4.01 5.74 -4.20
CA PRO A 50 -2.60 6.10 -4.15
C PRO A 50 -2.33 7.60 -4.22
N MET A 51 -3.15 8.34 -4.95
CA MET A 51 -3.04 9.80 -5.03
C MET A 51 -3.45 10.47 -3.72
N LEU A 52 -4.55 9.99 -3.10
CA LEU A 52 -5.02 10.47 -1.82
C LEU A 52 -3.99 10.19 -0.71
N ASP A 53 -3.51 8.95 -0.63
CA ASP A 53 -2.50 8.53 0.36
C ASP A 53 -1.22 9.35 0.22
N ALA A 54 -0.73 9.54 -0.99
CA ALA A 54 0.47 10.35 -1.25
C ALA A 54 0.29 11.82 -0.83
N ALA A 55 -0.88 12.40 -1.05
CA ALA A 55 -1.17 13.77 -0.65
C ALA A 55 -1.28 13.88 0.88
N ARG A 56 -1.90 12.92 1.54
CA ARG A 56 -2.00 12.87 3.01
C ARG A 56 -0.65 12.66 3.66
N ASN A 57 0.13 11.69 3.20
CA ASN A 57 1.47 11.40 3.72
C ASN A 57 2.39 12.63 3.67
N ARG A 58 2.27 13.43 2.61
CA ARG A 58 3.02 14.67 2.44
C ARG A 58 2.43 15.89 3.14
N GLY A 59 1.32 15.74 3.86
CA GLY A 59 0.62 16.85 4.50
C GLY A 59 0.04 17.88 3.52
N LEU A 60 -0.18 17.48 2.26
CA LEU A 60 -0.71 18.37 1.21
C LEU A 60 -2.24 18.41 1.16
N TYR A 61 -2.90 17.47 1.84
CA TYR A 61 -4.36 17.38 1.88
C TYR A 61 -4.84 16.82 3.22
N ASP A 62 -5.80 17.52 3.82
CA ASP A 62 -6.51 17.07 5.01
C ASP A 62 -7.90 16.57 4.62
N VAL A 63 -8.15 15.27 4.81
CA VAL A 63 -9.44 14.65 4.48
C VAL A 63 -10.61 15.21 5.30
N SER A 64 -10.36 15.85 6.44
CA SER A 64 -11.39 16.51 7.24
C SER A 64 -11.99 17.73 6.53
N THR A 65 -11.26 18.28 5.55
CA THR A 65 -11.73 19.43 4.74
C THR A 65 -12.64 19.02 3.59
N LEU A 66 -12.72 17.70 3.30
CA LEU A 66 -13.54 17.18 2.20
C LEU A 66 -15.02 17.38 2.50
N THR A 67 -15.70 18.11 1.62
CA THR A 67 -17.16 18.25 1.68
C THR A 67 -17.80 17.04 1.00
N ILE A 68 -18.29 16.08 1.79
CA ILE A 68 -19.01 14.94 1.28
C ILE A 68 -20.44 15.35 0.92
N PRO A 69 -20.88 15.26 -0.33
CA PRO A 69 -22.25 15.57 -0.68
C PRO A 69 -23.20 14.60 0.01
N PRO A 70 -24.38 15.05 0.48
CA PRO A 70 -25.31 14.21 1.25
C PRO A 70 -25.88 13.05 0.41
N THR A 71 -25.94 13.20 -0.90
CA THR A 71 -26.50 12.21 -1.82
C THR A 71 -25.71 12.18 -3.13
N GLY A 72 -25.70 11.02 -3.81
CA GLY A 72 -25.09 10.88 -5.13
C GLY A 72 -24.68 9.43 -5.41
N SER A 73 -24.74 8.99 -6.65
CA SER A 73 -24.41 7.62 -7.08
C SER A 73 -22.95 7.22 -6.78
N ARG A 74 -22.06 8.18 -6.62
CA ARG A 74 -20.62 7.97 -6.37
C ARG A 74 -20.23 8.08 -4.88
N LEU A 75 -21.19 8.39 -4.02
CA LEU A 75 -20.96 8.51 -2.58
C LEU A 75 -20.42 7.23 -1.92
N PRO A 76 -20.86 6.01 -2.27
CA PRO A 76 -20.29 4.79 -1.73
C PRO A 76 -18.79 4.67 -2.04
N HIS A 77 -18.38 4.92 -3.28
CA HIS A 77 -16.98 4.88 -3.69
C HIS A 77 -16.09 5.91 -2.96
N LEU A 78 -16.60 7.12 -2.78
CA LEU A 78 -15.90 8.15 -2.01
C LEU A 78 -15.72 7.74 -0.54
N ARG A 79 -16.76 7.20 0.09
CA ARG A 79 -16.69 6.69 1.46
C ARG A 79 -15.71 5.54 1.60
N GLU A 80 -15.71 4.62 0.63
CA GLU A 80 -14.77 3.52 0.57
C GLU A 80 -13.33 4.03 0.47
N ALA A 81 -13.03 4.95 -0.45
CA ALA A 81 -11.71 5.54 -0.60
C ALA A 81 -11.23 6.21 0.71
N LEU A 82 -12.10 6.96 1.36
CA LEU A 82 -11.78 7.61 2.64
C LEU A 82 -11.55 6.60 3.77
N SER A 83 -12.35 5.53 3.85
CA SER A 83 -12.19 4.49 4.87
C SER A 83 -10.92 3.68 4.70
N LEU A 84 -10.46 3.52 3.47
CA LEU A 84 -9.24 2.79 3.13
C LEU A 84 -7.99 3.66 3.09
N SER A 85 -8.14 4.98 3.10
CA SER A 85 -7.00 5.90 2.96
C SER A 85 -6.09 5.88 4.18
N SER A 86 -4.78 5.95 3.94
CA SER A 86 -3.73 5.99 4.96
C SER A 86 -2.75 7.13 4.70
N ASP A 87 -2.37 7.85 5.74
CA ASP A 87 -1.29 8.82 5.70
C ASP A 87 0.10 8.20 5.95
N ARG A 88 0.14 6.89 6.22
CA ARG A 88 1.37 6.14 6.49
C ARG A 88 1.96 5.45 5.27
N ALA A 89 1.20 5.29 4.17
CA ALA A 89 1.73 4.76 2.93
C ALA A 89 2.67 5.80 2.28
N ARG A 90 3.94 5.43 2.09
CA ARG A 90 4.99 6.35 1.63
C ARG A 90 5.17 6.31 0.11
N SER A 91 4.64 5.28 -0.53
CA SER A 91 4.72 5.11 -1.98
C SER A 91 3.40 4.66 -2.60
N ILE A 92 3.28 4.90 -3.90
CA ILE A 92 2.15 4.39 -4.70
C ILE A 92 2.11 2.87 -4.64
N LEU A 93 3.27 2.23 -4.68
CA LEU A 93 3.38 0.77 -4.68
C LEU A 93 2.89 0.16 -3.37
N GLU A 94 3.23 0.77 -2.23
CA GLU A 94 2.70 0.37 -0.92
C GLU A 94 1.17 0.44 -0.88
N THR A 95 0.56 1.50 -1.42
CA THR A 95 -0.91 1.61 -1.48
C THR A 95 -1.52 0.53 -2.37
N ILE A 96 -0.92 0.22 -3.53
CA ILE A 96 -1.41 -0.82 -4.44
C ILE A 96 -1.31 -2.20 -3.77
N ALA A 97 -0.16 -2.53 -3.17
CA ALA A 97 0.04 -3.78 -2.45
C ALA A 97 -0.95 -3.91 -1.28
N ARG A 98 -1.17 -2.84 -0.53
CA ARG A 98 -2.15 -2.77 0.56
C ARG A 98 -3.57 -3.06 0.08
N LEU A 99 -3.98 -2.49 -1.04
CA LEU A 99 -5.30 -2.79 -1.63
C LEU A 99 -5.42 -4.27 -2.01
N GLN A 100 -4.39 -4.85 -2.61
CA GLN A 100 -4.39 -6.28 -2.92
C GLN A 100 -4.50 -7.15 -1.67
N LEU A 101 -3.85 -6.78 -0.55
CA LEU A 101 -4.00 -7.48 0.73
C LEU A 101 -5.43 -7.40 1.26
N ILE A 102 -6.06 -6.22 1.16
CA ILE A 102 -7.47 -6.01 1.56
C ILE A 102 -8.40 -6.85 0.68
N ASP A 103 -8.19 -6.91 -0.63
CA ASP A 103 -8.97 -7.74 -1.56
C ASP A 103 -8.84 -9.24 -1.25
N MET A 104 -7.71 -9.67 -0.67
CA MET A 104 -7.50 -11.04 -0.14
C MET A 104 -8.16 -11.28 1.22
N GLY A 105 -8.85 -10.28 1.79
CA GLY A 105 -9.46 -10.37 3.13
C GLY A 105 -8.46 -10.24 4.28
N LEU A 106 -7.28 -9.69 4.03
CA LEU A 106 -6.26 -9.42 5.05
C LEU A 106 -6.37 -7.98 5.54
N THR A 107 -5.96 -7.74 6.78
CA THR A 107 -5.95 -6.41 7.39
C THR A 107 -4.50 -5.97 7.63
N PRO A 108 -3.87 -5.24 6.69
CA PRO A 108 -2.51 -4.77 6.85
C PRO A 108 -2.42 -3.59 7.83
N GLN A 109 -1.45 -3.63 8.71
CA GLN A 109 -0.99 -2.48 9.49
C GLN A 109 0.11 -1.78 8.69
N VAL A 110 -0.04 -0.50 8.41
CA VAL A 110 0.84 0.27 7.51
C VAL A 110 1.82 1.12 8.31
N GLY A 111 3.06 1.21 7.85
CA GLY A 111 4.08 2.08 8.44
C GLY A 111 4.33 1.76 9.91
N VAL A 112 4.62 0.50 10.22
CA VAL A 112 4.78 0.04 11.60
C VAL A 112 6.23 0.21 12.04
N TRP A 113 6.43 0.95 13.14
CA TRP A 113 7.73 1.06 13.77
C TRP A 113 8.02 -0.15 14.63
N ILE A 114 9.15 -0.82 14.38
CA ILE A 114 9.66 -1.93 15.18
C ILE A 114 10.97 -1.48 15.83
N GLU A 115 11.03 -1.54 17.16
CA GLU A 115 12.22 -1.13 17.90
C GLU A 115 13.45 -1.92 17.47
N GLY A 116 14.57 -1.24 17.21
CA GLY A 116 15.83 -1.86 16.75
C GLY A 116 15.84 -2.28 15.27
N VAL A 117 14.72 -2.13 14.54
CA VAL A 117 14.60 -2.41 13.11
C VAL A 117 14.32 -1.13 12.31
N GLY A 118 13.43 -0.29 12.84
CA GLY A 118 12.89 0.87 12.16
C GLY A 118 11.48 0.63 11.63
N GLU A 119 11.05 1.46 10.70
CA GLU A 119 9.73 1.37 10.10
C GLU A 119 9.70 0.32 8.99
N VAL A 120 8.68 -0.53 9.00
CA VAL A 120 8.36 -1.51 7.94
C VAL A 120 7.12 -1.07 7.19
N ASP A 121 7.02 -1.44 5.89
CA ASP A 121 5.92 -0.96 5.05
C ASP A 121 4.58 -1.47 5.55
N MET A 122 4.44 -2.76 5.77
CA MET A 122 3.20 -3.35 6.29
C MET A 122 3.45 -4.59 7.15
N ILE A 123 2.53 -4.85 8.08
CA ILE A 123 2.46 -6.11 8.83
C ILE A 123 1.06 -6.71 8.63
N ILE A 124 0.99 -7.99 8.29
CA ILE A 124 -0.25 -8.78 8.27
C ILE A 124 -0.19 -9.89 9.32
N LEU A 125 -1.36 -10.23 9.88
CA LEU A 125 -1.51 -11.28 10.89
C LEU A 125 -0.59 -11.09 12.13
N GLY A 126 -0.07 -9.88 12.36
CA GLY A 126 0.87 -9.57 13.44
C GLY A 126 2.24 -10.26 13.33
N LEU A 127 2.50 -10.99 12.26
CA LEU A 127 3.64 -11.90 12.11
C LEU A 127 4.43 -11.68 10.82
N ILE A 128 3.75 -11.39 9.73
CA ILE A 128 4.37 -11.29 8.41
C ILE A 128 4.62 -9.82 8.09
N VAL A 129 5.86 -9.47 7.94
CA VAL A 129 6.30 -8.18 7.40
C VAL A 129 6.27 -8.27 5.87
N ILE A 130 5.57 -7.35 5.25
CA ILE A 130 5.56 -7.15 3.80
C ILE A 130 6.35 -5.88 3.51
N GLU A 131 7.39 -6.00 2.71
CA GLU A 131 8.18 -4.89 2.18
C GLU A 131 8.01 -4.86 0.67
N VAL A 132 7.75 -3.69 0.13
CA VAL A 132 7.60 -3.50 -1.32
C VAL A 132 8.65 -2.53 -1.82
N ASP A 133 9.60 -3.07 -2.56
CA ASP A 133 10.70 -2.29 -3.11
C ASP A 133 10.29 -1.69 -4.46
N GLY A 134 10.40 -0.38 -4.57
CA GLY A 134 10.35 0.30 -5.86
C GLY A 134 11.45 -0.22 -6.80
N TRP A 135 11.57 0.39 -7.95
CA TRP A 135 12.59 0.03 -8.95
C TRP A 135 13.95 -0.21 -8.32
N ALA A 136 14.58 -1.35 -8.68
CA ALA A 136 15.86 -1.80 -8.19
C ALA A 136 16.93 -0.72 -8.37
N PHE A 137 17.17 0.04 -7.33
CA PHE A 137 18.37 0.85 -7.24
C PHE A 137 19.55 -0.10 -7.05
N HIS A 138 20.64 0.17 -7.73
CA HIS A 138 21.93 -0.43 -7.44
C HIS A 138 22.30 -0.11 -5.99
N SER A 139 21.86 -0.94 -5.05
CA SER A 139 22.19 -0.77 -3.65
C SER A 139 23.69 -0.95 -3.46
N SER A 140 24.33 -0.01 -2.74
CA SER A 140 25.74 -0.17 -2.38
C SER A 140 25.93 -1.41 -1.49
N LYS A 141 27.18 -1.89 -1.37
CA LYS A 141 27.50 -3.02 -0.49
C LYS A 141 27.06 -2.72 0.96
N GLU A 142 27.29 -1.50 1.41
CA GLU A 142 26.92 -1.04 2.76
C GLU A 142 25.38 -1.05 2.98
N GLN A 143 24.61 -0.72 1.96
CA GLN A 143 23.15 -0.78 2.05
C GLN A 143 22.68 -2.23 2.17
N ARG A 144 23.23 -3.14 1.35
CA ARG A 144 22.91 -4.58 1.44
C ARG A 144 23.25 -5.17 2.81
N GLU A 145 24.37 -4.78 3.41
CA GLU A 145 24.75 -5.23 4.74
C GLU A 145 23.75 -4.76 5.81
N LYS A 146 23.28 -3.52 5.71
CA LYS A 146 22.22 -2.99 6.58
C LYS A 146 20.91 -3.73 6.42
N ASP A 147 20.49 -3.99 5.19
CA ASP A 147 19.25 -4.71 4.88
C ASP A 147 19.31 -6.14 5.44
N LEU A 148 20.44 -6.84 5.28
CA LEU A 148 20.65 -8.17 5.87
C LEU A 148 20.65 -8.14 7.41
N GLN A 149 21.20 -7.11 8.03
CA GLN A 149 21.14 -6.96 9.50
C GLN A 149 19.71 -6.72 9.96
N ARG A 150 18.96 -5.88 9.23
CA ARG A 150 17.56 -5.61 9.50
C ARG A 150 16.70 -6.87 9.39
N ASP A 151 16.90 -7.68 8.35
CA ASP A 151 16.18 -8.94 8.18
C ASP A 151 16.47 -9.95 9.29
N ARG A 152 17.74 -10.05 9.70
CA ARG A 152 18.13 -10.90 10.84
C ARG A 152 17.48 -10.45 12.15
N GLU A 153 17.35 -9.14 12.37
CA GLU A 153 16.70 -8.61 13.57
C GLU A 153 15.19 -8.87 13.55
N LEU A 154 14.54 -8.71 12.40
CA LEU A 154 13.14 -9.08 12.24
C LEU A 154 12.90 -10.56 12.53
N LEU A 155 13.74 -11.43 11.99
CA LEU A 155 13.67 -12.87 12.25
C LEU A 155 13.87 -13.23 13.73
N ARG A 156 14.86 -12.61 14.41
CA ARG A 156 15.06 -12.81 15.86
C ARG A 156 13.85 -12.43 16.70
N ARG A 157 13.06 -11.45 16.21
CA ARG A 157 11.81 -11.00 16.84
C ARG A 157 10.60 -11.85 16.43
N GLY A 158 10.82 -12.90 15.62
CA GLY A 158 9.79 -13.81 15.16
C GLY A 158 8.96 -13.31 14.01
N TYR A 159 9.40 -12.29 13.29
CA TYR A 159 8.75 -11.88 12.05
C TYR A 159 9.24 -12.67 10.86
N VAL A 160 8.32 -12.97 9.96
CA VAL A 160 8.61 -13.48 8.61
C VAL A 160 8.60 -12.31 7.66
N VAL A 161 9.66 -12.13 6.89
CA VAL A 161 9.77 -11.03 5.93
C VAL A 161 9.51 -11.54 4.52
N LEU A 162 8.55 -10.93 3.84
CA LEU A 162 8.30 -11.14 2.42
C LEU A 162 8.58 -9.82 1.69
N ARG A 163 9.51 -9.88 0.73
CA ARG A 163 9.88 -8.74 -0.11
C ARG A 163 9.33 -8.93 -1.51
N PHE A 164 8.76 -7.87 -2.04
CA PHE A 164 8.19 -7.85 -3.37
C PHE A 164 8.70 -6.64 -4.15
N THR A 165 9.04 -6.88 -5.39
CA THR A 165 9.43 -5.82 -6.33
C THR A 165 8.19 -5.14 -6.93
N TYR A 166 8.43 -4.04 -7.65
CA TYR A 166 7.39 -3.40 -8.47
C TYR A 166 6.74 -4.42 -9.42
N ASP A 167 7.53 -5.24 -10.09
CA ASP A 167 7.03 -6.21 -11.05
C ASP A 167 6.17 -7.28 -10.39
N ASP A 168 6.55 -7.78 -9.21
CA ASP A 168 5.76 -8.75 -8.46
C ASP A 168 4.36 -8.22 -8.13
N VAL A 169 4.27 -6.95 -7.69
CA VAL A 169 3.01 -6.31 -7.35
C VAL A 169 2.15 -6.07 -8.60
N MET A 170 2.77 -5.64 -9.71
CA MET A 170 2.03 -5.25 -10.91
C MET A 170 1.66 -6.43 -11.81
N ASN A 171 2.44 -7.50 -11.81
CA ASN A 171 2.21 -8.69 -12.65
C ASN A 171 1.36 -9.78 -11.97
N GLY A 172 0.95 -9.56 -10.70
CA GLY A 172 0.09 -10.47 -9.96
C GLY A 172 0.83 -11.58 -9.18
N ASP A 173 2.15 -11.57 -9.17
CA ASP A 173 2.96 -12.51 -8.38
C ASP A 173 2.73 -12.28 -6.89
N PHE A 174 2.65 -11.04 -6.45
CA PHE A 174 2.26 -10.66 -5.10
C PHE A 174 0.93 -11.32 -4.67
N ALA A 175 -0.10 -11.20 -5.51
CA ALA A 175 -1.43 -11.75 -5.24
C ALA A 175 -1.45 -13.28 -5.21
N ARG A 176 -0.49 -13.94 -5.87
CA ARG A 176 -0.34 -15.40 -5.86
C ARG A 176 0.47 -15.88 -4.67
N GLU A 177 1.59 -15.23 -4.36
CA GLU A 177 2.55 -15.69 -3.35
C GLU A 177 2.09 -15.42 -1.91
N VAL A 178 1.44 -14.28 -1.63
CA VAL A 178 0.99 -13.94 -0.28
C VAL A 178 0.03 -15.00 0.29
N PRO A 179 -1.04 -15.45 -0.40
CA PRO A 179 -1.92 -16.50 0.12
C PRO A 179 -1.21 -17.83 0.35
N VAL A 180 -0.23 -18.19 -0.50
CA VAL A 180 0.57 -19.41 -0.32
C VAL A 180 1.40 -19.32 0.95
N SER A 181 2.10 -18.22 1.16
CA SER A 181 2.91 -17.97 2.35
C SER A 181 2.07 -17.93 3.62
N VAL A 182 0.92 -17.25 3.60
CA VAL A 182 -0.04 -17.21 4.71
C VAL A 182 -0.55 -18.62 5.05
N THR A 183 -0.88 -19.44 4.04
CA THR A 183 -1.36 -20.81 4.22
C THR A 183 -0.28 -21.70 4.83
N ALA A 184 0.96 -21.60 4.34
CA ALA A 184 2.10 -22.33 4.87
C ALA A 184 2.34 -21.99 6.34
N LEU A 185 2.35 -20.70 6.68
CA LEU A 185 2.55 -20.23 8.05
C LEU A 185 1.42 -20.67 9.00
N ARG A 186 0.15 -20.64 8.57
CA ARG A 186 -0.98 -21.12 9.39
C ARG A 186 -0.90 -22.61 9.72
N ARG A 187 -0.27 -23.42 8.87
CA ARG A 187 -0.02 -24.84 9.15
C ARG A 187 1.03 -25.04 10.25
N LEU A 188 2.00 -24.14 10.32
CA LEU A 188 3.10 -24.19 11.28
C LEU A 188 2.72 -23.56 12.60
N VAL A 189 1.96 -22.49 12.56
CA VAL A 189 1.51 -21.71 13.71
C VAL A 189 -0.03 -21.57 13.60
N PRO A 190 -0.79 -22.54 14.13
CA PRO A 190 -2.24 -22.57 14.00
C PRO A 190 -2.95 -21.35 14.60
N ASP A 191 -2.38 -20.75 15.65
CA ASP A 191 -2.91 -19.52 16.26
C ASP A 191 -2.01 -18.33 15.96
N THR A 192 -2.29 -17.64 14.84
CA THR A 192 -1.52 -16.47 14.37
C THR A 192 -1.96 -15.16 15.01
N ARG A 193 -2.75 -15.18 16.10
CA ARG A 193 -3.38 -13.96 16.64
C ARG A 193 -2.61 -13.28 17.76
N THR A 194 -1.47 -13.80 18.22
CA THR A 194 -0.82 -13.33 19.46
C THR A 194 0.71 -13.24 19.38
N GLU A 195 1.31 -12.64 20.41
CA GLU A 195 2.75 -12.71 20.68
C GLU A 195 3.23 -14.16 20.73
N ASP A 196 2.39 -15.08 21.19
CA ASP A 196 2.66 -16.53 21.23
C ASP A 196 2.98 -17.10 19.84
N ALA A 197 2.36 -16.57 18.78
CA ALA A 197 2.64 -16.98 17.40
C ALA A 197 4.08 -16.59 16.98
N ARG A 198 4.52 -15.40 17.36
CA ARG A 198 5.90 -14.96 17.11
C ARG A 198 6.92 -15.80 17.89
N ASP A 199 6.62 -16.16 19.12
CA ASP A 199 7.47 -17.01 19.92
C ASP A 199 7.47 -18.47 19.40
N ALA A 200 6.35 -18.96 18.89
CA ALA A 200 6.30 -20.25 18.20
C ALA A 200 7.20 -20.27 16.95
N VAL A 201 7.22 -19.19 16.17
CA VAL A 201 8.11 -19.05 15.00
C VAL A 201 9.58 -19.01 15.42
N LYS A 202 9.92 -18.28 16.49
CA LYS A 202 11.30 -18.25 17.04
C LYS A 202 11.77 -19.64 17.48
N ASN A 203 10.87 -20.43 18.08
CA ASN A 203 11.19 -21.73 18.69
C ASN A 203 11.17 -22.88 17.67
N ALA A 204 10.47 -22.75 16.56
CA ALA A 204 10.29 -23.82 15.56
C ALA A 204 11.51 -24.08 14.66
N GLY A 205 12.64 -23.39 14.86
CA GLY A 205 13.79 -23.52 13.98
C GLY A 205 13.47 -23.07 12.55
N PHE A 206 12.81 -21.95 12.43
CA PHE A 206 12.10 -21.45 11.26
C PHE A 206 12.89 -21.48 9.93
N LEU A 207 14.22 -21.34 9.96
CA LEU A 207 15.04 -21.42 8.74
C LEU A 207 14.94 -22.80 8.06
N ASP A 208 14.74 -23.85 8.84
CA ASP A 208 14.59 -25.23 8.35
C ASP A 208 13.22 -25.45 7.70
N VAL A 209 12.24 -24.69 8.16
CA VAL A 209 10.86 -24.77 7.66
C VAL A 209 10.69 -23.93 6.39
N LEU A 210 11.23 -22.71 6.32
CA LEU A 210 11.19 -21.87 5.12
C LEU A 210 11.88 -22.53 3.93
N SER A 211 13.01 -23.22 4.14
CA SER A 211 13.72 -23.93 3.09
C SER A 211 12.92 -25.07 2.46
N ARG A 212 11.94 -25.64 3.19
CA ARG A 212 11.10 -26.75 2.72
C ARG A 212 9.83 -26.32 1.98
N TYR A 213 9.33 -25.10 2.22
CA TYR A 213 7.99 -24.68 1.77
C TYR A 213 7.96 -23.43 0.90
N LEU A 214 9.04 -22.66 0.84
CA LEU A 214 9.16 -21.57 -0.13
C LEU A 214 9.94 -22.13 -1.34
N PRO A 215 9.32 -22.19 -2.54
CA PRO A 215 10.08 -22.52 -3.73
C PRO A 215 11.15 -21.44 -3.93
N SER A 216 12.40 -21.86 -3.71
CA SER A 216 13.64 -21.20 -4.13
C SER A 216 13.57 -19.66 -4.18
N TYR A 217 13.53 -19.00 -3.03
CA TYR A 217 14.21 -17.74 -2.92
C TYR A 217 15.70 -18.07 -3.16
N HIS A 218 16.12 -17.99 -4.41
CA HIS A 218 17.50 -18.14 -4.77
C HIS A 218 18.32 -17.11 -4.00
N LEU A 219 18.99 -17.59 -2.95
CA LEU A 219 20.24 -17.02 -2.51
C LEU A 219 21.21 -17.15 -3.70
N GLN A 220 21.01 -16.33 -4.71
CA GLN A 220 22.02 -16.15 -5.74
C GLN A 220 22.93 -15.00 -5.26
N HIS A 221 24.15 -15.39 -5.08
CA HIS A 221 25.41 -14.78 -4.70
C HIS A 221 25.62 -13.30 -5.03
#